data_61f9c6d8b0b68b59e6b1b77d612bc292
#
_entry.id   61f9c6d8b0b68b59e6b1b77d612bc292
#
_cell.length_a   1.000
_cell.length_b   1.000
_cell.length_c   1.000
_cell.angle_alpha   90.00
_cell.angle_beta   90.00
_cell.angle_gamma   90.00
#
_symmetry.space_group_name_H-M   'P 1'
#
loop_
_entity.id
_entity.type
_entity.pdbx_description
1 polymer ?
#
loop_
_entity_poly.entity_id
_entity_poly.type
_entity_poly.pdbx_seq_one_letter_code
_entity_poly.pdbx_strand_id
1 'polypeptide(L)'
;MIPLLILSPLILLAAIGAVWMARPVHAALMLALTLALVAVLYLALGAEFIGLVQFAVYVGAVAVLIVFSLLITRPGDEAEEIERRPRSLVTGLLCTLPVMAVLAYTAASGSNIKLIPWQPKLSIAELGEVLFTSHAPAVLALAVLLTAVLIGAALFAREPDKTQDDSSEK
;
A
#
# COMPACT_ATOMS: atom_id res chain seq x y z
N MET A 1 1.04 -15.12 19.76
CA MET A 1 -0.01 -15.88 19.07
C MET A 1 -1.39 -15.23 19.23
N ILE A 2 -1.80 -14.81 20.43
CA ILE A 2 -3.13 -14.20 20.71
C ILE A 2 -3.38 -12.93 19.87
N PRO A 3 -2.46 -11.95 19.75
CA PRO A 3 -2.73 -10.74 18.97
C PRO A 3 -2.92 -11.02 17.48
N LEU A 4 -2.19 -11.99 16.94
CA LEU A 4 -2.32 -12.38 15.54
C LEU A 4 -3.69 -13.00 15.25
N LEU A 5 -4.23 -13.79 16.17
CA LEU A 5 -5.51 -14.47 16.03
C LEU A 5 -6.70 -13.50 16.11
N ILE A 6 -6.55 -12.39 16.83
CA ILE A 6 -7.57 -11.34 16.98
C ILE A 6 -7.48 -10.29 15.86
N LEU A 7 -6.27 -9.81 15.56
CA LEU A 7 -6.10 -8.75 14.57
C LEU A 7 -6.26 -9.26 13.12
N SER A 8 -5.85 -10.50 12.82
CA SER A 8 -5.94 -11.05 11.47
C SER A 8 -7.36 -11.03 10.88
N PRO A 9 -8.41 -11.54 11.56
CA PRO A 9 -9.75 -11.46 11.02
C PRO A 9 -10.28 -10.00 10.92
N LEU A 10 -9.87 -9.14 11.83
CA LEU A 10 -10.26 -7.72 11.80
C LEU A 10 -9.65 -6.99 10.59
N ILE A 11 -8.37 -7.27 10.29
CA ILE A 11 -7.69 -6.74 9.09
C ILE A 11 -8.37 -7.26 7.82
N LEU A 12 -8.71 -8.55 7.78
CA LEU A 12 -9.41 -9.15 6.63
C LEU A 12 -10.79 -8.53 6.42
N LEU A 13 -11.56 -8.32 7.49
CA LEU A 13 -12.87 -7.68 7.39
C LEU A 13 -12.76 -6.25 6.88
N ALA A 14 -11.81 -5.46 7.38
CA ALA A 14 -11.56 -4.10 6.91
C ALA A 14 -11.09 -4.09 5.45
N ALA A 15 -10.22 -5.01 5.05
CA ALA A 15 -9.73 -5.14 3.67
C ALA A 15 -10.86 -5.53 2.69
N ILE A 16 -11.69 -6.49 3.06
CA ILE A 16 -12.88 -6.87 2.28
C ILE A 16 -13.84 -5.69 2.18
N GLY A 17 -14.06 -4.96 3.28
CA GLY A 17 -14.86 -3.74 3.29
C GLY A 17 -14.34 -2.69 2.31
N ALA A 18 -13.02 -2.48 2.24
CA ALA A 18 -12.40 -1.56 1.30
C ALA A 18 -12.68 -1.92 -0.17
N VAL A 19 -12.67 -3.22 -0.50
CA VAL A 19 -12.94 -3.70 -1.86
C VAL A 19 -14.43 -3.69 -2.21
N TRP A 20 -15.29 -3.91 -1.21
CA TRP A 20 -16.74 -4.02 -1.44
C TRP A 20 -17.45 -2.68 -1.54
N MET A 21 -16.84 -1.61 -1.01
CA MET A 21 -17.45 -0.29 -1.04
C MET A 21 -17.52 0.29 -2.45
N ALA A 22 -18.73 0.69 -2.85
CA ALA A 22 -18.96 1.32 -4.15
C ALA A 22 -18.46 2.77 -4.21
N ARG A 23 -18.47 3.49 -3.09
CA ARG A 23 -18.01 4.88 -3.02
C ARG A 23 -16.50 4.95 -2.80
N PRO A 24 -15.72 5.57 -3.71
CA PRO A 24 -14.27 5.55 -3.65
C PRO A 24 -13.70 6.17 -2.35
N VAL A 25 -14.34 7.22 -1.82
CA VAL A 25 -13.91 7.84 -0.56
C VAL A 25 -14.08 6.89 0.63
N HIS A 26 -15.19 6.16 0.71
CA HIS A 26 -15.40 5.18 1.78
C HIS A 26 -14.47 3.98 1.64
N ALA A 27 -14.19 3.53 0.41
CA ALA A 27 -13.20 2.49 0.13
C ALA A 27 -11.80 2.91 0.60
N ALA A 28 -11.39 4.15 0.32
CA ALA A 28 -10.12 4.69 0.77
C ALA A 28 -10.02 4.81 2.31
N LEU A 29 -11.11 5.18 2.98
CA LEU A 29 -11.14 5.20 4.45
C LEU A 29 -11.03 3.79 5.05
N MET A 30 -11.69 2.79 4.47
CA MET A 30 -11.54 1.39 4.88
C MET A 30 -10.14 0.85 4.59
N LEU A 31 -9.52 1.27 3.49
CA LEU A 31 -8.12 0.96 3.20
C LEU A 31 -7.20 1.57 4.26
N ALA A 32 -7.39 2.85 4.61
CA ALA A 32 -6.62 3.52 5.66
C ALA A 32 -6.76 2.79 7.01
N LEU A 33 -7.98 2.36 7.36
CA LEU A 33 -8.23 1.56 8.56
C LEU A 33 -7.47 0.22 8.51
N THR A 34 -7.50 -0.46 7.36
CA THR A 34 -6.75 -1.72 7.16
C THR A 34 -5.26 -1.51 7.38
N LEU A 35 -4.68 -0.45 6.79
CA LEU A 35 -3.26 -0.12 6.95
C LEU A 35 -2.89 0.24 8.40
N ALA A 36 -3.79 0.92 9.12
CA ALA A 36 -3.62 1.21 10.55
C ALA A 36 -3.62 -0.07 11.40
N LEU A 37 -4.54 -0.99 11.13
CA LEU A 37 -4.60 -2.29 11.82
C LEU A 37 -3.35 -3.14 11.54
N VAL A 38 -2.80 -3.08 10.33
CA VAL A 38 -1.52 -3.74 9.99
C VAL A 38 -0.37 -3.13 10.80
N ALA A 39 -0.33 -1.80 10.98
CA ALA A 39 0.67 -1.16 11.83
C ALA A 39 0.57 -1.65 13.29
N VAL A 40 -0.65 -1.73 13.82
CA VAL A 40 -0.90 -2.27 15.18
C VAL A 40 -0.47 -3.75 15.26
N LEU A 41 -0.69 -4.53 14.20
CA LEU A 41 -0.24 -5.92 14.15
C LEU A 41 1.29 -6.01 14.23
N TYR A 42 2.04 -5.18 13.50
CA TYR A 42 3.50 -5.13 13.59
C TYR A 42 3.97 -4.78 15.00
N LEU A 43 3.36 -3.78 15.64
CA LEU A 43 3.67 -3.41 17.03
C LEU A 43 3.39 -4.57 17.98
N ALA A 44 2.27 -5.26 17.82
CA ALA A 44 1.90 -6.42 18.65
C ALA A 44 2.82 -7.63 18.45
N LEU A 45 3.46 -7.75 17.28
CA LEU A 45 4.48 -8.77 16.99
C LEU A 45 5.89 -8.36 17.46
N GLY A 46 6.06 -7.17 18.05
CA GLY A 46 7.33 -6.66 18.51
C GLY A 46 8.23 -6.09 17.41
N ALA A 47 7.71 -5.90 16.20
CA ALA A 47 8.39 -5.23 15.10
C ALA A 47 8.16 -3.70 15.17
N GLU A 48 8.63 -3.08 16.26
CA GLU A 48 8.30 -1.70 16.63
C GLU A 48 8.66 -0.69 15.54
N PHE A 49 9.87 -0.79 14.96
CA PHE A 49 10.33 0.11 13.90
C PHE A 49 9.44 0.00 12.65
N ILE A 50 9.16 -1.22 12.21
CA ILE A 50 8.32 -1.46 11.01
C ILE A 50 6.89 -0.98 11.26
N GLY A 51 6.35 -1.23 12.46
CA GLY A 51 5.01 -0.75 12.84
C GLY A 51 4.91 0.77 12.85
N LEU A 52 5.92 1.47 13.35
CA LEU A 52 5.97 2.94 13.33
C LEU A 52 6.08 3.48 11.89
N VAL A 53 6.94 2.89 11.06
CA VAL A 53 7.07 3.27 9.64
C VAL A 53 5.77 2.99 8.88
N GLN A 54 5.14 1.84 9.11
CA GLN A 54 3.84 1.51 8.53
C GLN A 54 2.79 2.57 8.90
N PHE A 55 2.74 2.98 10.16
CA PHE A 55 1.79 3.99 10.60
C PHE A 55 2.12 5.38 10.02
N ALA A 56 3.35 5.84 10.15
CA ALA A 56 3.75 7.18 9.72
C ALA A 56 3.66 7.36 8.20
N VAL A 57 4.16 6.40 7.43
CA VAL A 57 4.24 6.51 5.97
C VAL A 57 2.93 6.07 5.31
N TYR A 58 2.42 4.86 5.63
CA TYR A 58 1.24 4.36 4.92
C TYR A 58 -0.07 4.98 5.40
N VAL A 59 -0.22 5.20 6.71
CA VAL A 59 -1.45 5.84 7.23
C VAL A 59 -1.31 7.36 7.18
N GLY A 60 -0.20 7.90 7.67
CA GLY A 60 0.02 9.35 7.76
C GLY A 60 0.22 10.04 6.42
N ALA A 61 1.01 9.47 5.52
CA ALA A 61 1.30 10.09 4.23
C ALA A 61 0.43 9.53 3.09
N VAL A 62 0.52 8.21 2.83
CA VAL A 62 -0.09 7.61 1.63
C VAL A 62 -1.61 7.59 1.70
N ALA A 63 -2.20 7.12 2.80
CA ALA A 63 -3.65 7.04 2.93
C ALA A 63 -4.29 8.45 2.93
N VAL A 64 -3.68 9.40 3.62
CA VAL A 64 -4.14 10.80 3.62
C VAL A 64 -4.07 11.39 2.20
N LEU A 65 -2.97 11.15 1.47
CA LEU A 65 -2.83 11.60 0.09
C LEU A 65 -3.91 11.00 -0.83
N ILE A 66 -4.19 9.69 -0.70
CA ILE A 66 -5.23 9.02 -1.48
C ILE A 66 -6.61 9.63 -1.19
N VAL A 67 -6.97 9.77 0.09
CA VAL A 67 -8.27 10.35 0.49
C VAL A 67 -8.39 11.79 -0.03
N PHE A 68 -7.34 12.59 0.11
CA PHE A 68 -7.34 13.97 -0.37
C PHE A 68 -7.46 14.05 -1.89
N SER A 69 -6.73 13.21 -2.62
CA SER A 69 -6.81 13.11 -4.08
C SER A 69 -8.22 12.74 -4.55
N LEU A 70 -8.87 11.79 -3.88
CA LEU A 70 -10.24 11.39 -4.19
C LEU A 70 -11.29 12.47 -3.87
N LEU A 71 -11.03 13.30 -2.85
CA LEU A 71 -11.93 14.42 -2.52
C LEU A 71 -11.85 15.56 -3.54
N ILE A 72 -10.68 15.77 -4.16
CA ILE A 72 -10.50 16.80 -5.19
C ILE A 72 -11.00 16.31 -6.56
N THR A 73 -10.86 15.02 -6.84
CA THR A 73 -11.31 14.42 -8.08
C THR A 73 -12.83 14.31 -8.07
N ARG A 74 -13.51 14.97 -9.00
CA ARG A 74 -14.96 14.80 -9.14
C ARG A 74 -15.26 13.35 -9.48
N PRO A 75 -16.23 12.69 -8.81
CA PRO A 75 -16.71 11.40 -9.25
C PRO A 75 -17.27 11.57 -10.66
N GLY A 76 -16.69 10.90 -11.64
CA GLY A 76 -17.34 10.70 -12.94
C GLY A 76 -18.65 9.97 -12.70
N ASP A 77 -19.60 10.10 -13.62
CA ASP A 77 -20.96 9.55 -13.51
C ASP A 77 -20.94 8.11 -12.99
N GLU A 78 -21.31 7.95 -11.72
CA GLU A 78 -21.36 6.65 -11.02
C GLU A 78 -22.29 5.65 -11.74
N ALA A 79 -23.18 6.13 -12.58
CA ALA A 79 -24.12 5.32 -13.34
C ALA A 79 -23.46 4.44 -14.42
N GLU A 80 -22.41 4.93 -15.11
CA GLU A 80 -21.71 4.14 -16.13
C GLU A 80 -20.78 3.06 -15.53
N GLU A 81 -20.27 3.26 -14.32
CA GLU A 81 -19.34 2.34 -13.69
C GLU A 81 -20.03 1.12 -13.07
N ILE A 82 -21.28 1.28 -12.66
CA ILE A 82 -22.11 0.20 -12.09
C ILE A 82 -22.50 -0.83 -13.15
N GLU A 83 -22.69 -0.43 -14.40
CA GLU A 83 -23.14 -1.31 -15.50
C GLU A 83 -22.01 -2.25 -16.02
N ARG A 84 -20.73 -1.93 -15.78
CA ARG A 84 -19.56 -2.74 -16.20
C ARG A 84 -19.20 -3.91 -15.24
N ARG A 85 -19.87 -4.01 -14.11
CA ARG A 85 -19.48 -4.91 -13.01
C ARG A 85 -19.53 -6.44 -13.25
N PRO A 86 -20.48 -7.05 -13.98
CA PRO A 86 -20.60 -8.52 -13.93
C PRO A 86 -19.49 -9.29 -14.66
N ARG A 87 -18.93 -8.76 -15.75
CA ARG A 87 -17.86 -9.45 -16.49
C ARG A 87 -16.47 -9.30 -15.84
N SER A 88 -16.21 -8.16 -15.22
CA SER A 88 -14.95 -7.86 -14.53
C SER A 88 -14.74 -8.72 -13.28
N LEU A 89 -15.79 -9.04 -12.53
CA LEU A 89 -15.72 -9.87 -11.33
C LEU A 89 -15.30 -11.31 -11.64
N VAL A 90 -15.84 -11.91 -12.70
CA VAL A 90 -15.49 -13.29 -13.09
C VAL A 90 -14.03 -13.36 -13.55
N THR A 91 -13.59 -12.39 -14.35
CA THR A 91 -12.20 -12.33 -14.81
C THR A 91 -11.23 -12.10 -13.66
N GLY A 92 -11.56 -11.18 -12.75
CA GLY A 92 -10.76 -10.92 -11.55
C GLY A 92 -10.65 -12.15 -10.65
N LEU A 93 -11.77 -12.84 -10.40
CA LEU A 93 -11.80 -14.06 -9.60
C LEU A 93 -10.98 -15.18 -10.26
N LEU A 94 -11.09 -15.34 -11.58
CA LEU A 94 -10.35 -16.35 -12.34
C LEU A 94 -8.82 -16.10 -12.27
N CYS A 95 -8.38 -14.85 -12.28
CA CYS A 95 -6.97 -14.50 -12.13
C CYS A 95 -6.47 -14.63 -10.69
N THR A 96 -7.32 -14.38 -9.70
CA THR A 96 -6.92 -14.40 -8.29
C THR A 96 -6.89 -15.82 -7.72
N LEU A 97 -7.78 -16.71 -8.17
CA LEU A 97 -7.88 -18.10 -7.70
C LEU A 97 -6.55 -18.90 -7.81
N PRO A 98 -5.83 -18.89 -8.94
CA PRO A 98 -4.56 -19.64 -9.04
C PRO A 98 -3.49 -19.07 -8.10
N VAL A 99 -3.42 -17.74 -7.93
CA VAL A 99 -2.48 -17.11 -7.00
C VAL A 99 -2.80 -17.50 -5.55
N MET A 100 -4.07 -17.45 -5.17
CA MET A 100 -4.53 -17.89 -3.84
C MET A 100 -4.28 -19.39 -3.62
N ALA A 101 -4.48 -20.23 -4.64
CA ALA A 101 -4.21 -21.67 -4.54
C ALA A 101 -2.72 -21.96 -4.32
N VAL A 102 -1.82 -21.27 -5.04
CA VAL A 102 -0.38 -21.42 -4.85
C VAL A 102 0.04 -20.95 -3.47
N LEU A 103 -0.46 -19.80 -2.99
CA LEU A 103 -0.16 -19.30 -1.64
C LEU A 103 -0.69 -20.23 -0.55
N ALA A 104 -1.91 -20.74 -0.69
CA ALA A 104 -2.48 -21.70 0.25
C ALA A 104 -1.70 -23.01 0.26
N TYR A 105 -1.31 -23.52 -0.92
CA TYR A 105 -0.49 -24.72 -1.04
C TYR A 105 0.88 -24.54 -0.39
N THR A 106 1.58 -23.43 -0.64
CA THR A 106 2.89 -23.15 -0.04
C THR A 106 2.78 -22.97 1.48
N ALA A 107 1.72 -22.31 1.97
CA ALA A 107 1.47 -22.17 3.40
C ALA A 107 1.18 -23.53 4.08
N ALA A 108 0.40 -24.40 3.43
CA ALA A 108 0.07 -25.72 3.94
C ALA A 108 1.28 -26.70 3.86
N SER A 109 2.05 -26.62 2.77
CA SER A 109 3.23 -27.45 2.57
C SER A 109 4.44 -26.99 3.40
N GLY A 110 4.46 -25.73 3.79
CA GLY A 110 5.52 -25.10 4.59
C GLY A 110 5.57 -25.53 6.05
N SER A 111 4.69 -26.42 6.51
CA SER A 111 4.67 -26.95 7.89
C SER A 111 5.97 -27.71 8.29
N ASN A 112 6.83 -28.03 7.34
CA ASN A 112 8.16 -28.58 7.58
C ASN A 112 9.28 -27.52 7.66
N ILE A 113 8.96 -26.24 7.55
CA ILE A 113 9.95 -25.19 7.80
C ILE A 113 10.27 -25.26 9.29
N LYS A 114 11.47 -25.76 9.63
CA LYS A 114 12.01 -25.67 10.99
C LYS A 114 11.87 -24.21 11.39
N LEU A 115 11.01 -23.96 12.37
CA LEU A 115 10.87 -22.63 12.96
C LEU A 115 12.29 -22.21 13.35
N ILE A 116 12.84 -21.26 12.61
CA ILE A 116 14.09 -20.61 13.00
C ILE A 116 13.83 -20.06 14.40
N PRO A 117 14.64 -20.44 15.40
CA PRO A 117 14.42 -19.95 16.76
C PRO A 117 14.26 -18.42 16.68
N TRP A 118 13.26 -17.89 17.35
CA TRP A 118 13.01 -16.45 17.42
C TRP A 118 14.33 -15.74 17.75
N GLN A 119 14.92 -15.12 16.75
CA GLN A 119 16.14 -14.35 16.93
C GLN A 119 15.84 -13.16 17.84
N PRO A 120 16.76 -12.79 18.74
CA PRO A 120 16.58 -11.62 19.58
C PRO A 120 16.28 -10.40 18.70
N LYS A 121 15.42 -9.53 19.20
CA LYS A 121 15.00 -8.30 18.49
C LYS A 121 16.23 -7.55 18.00
N LEU A 122 16.41 -7.45 16.69
CA LEU A 122 17.42 -6.57 16.12
C LEU A 122 17.17 -5.17 16.67
N SER A 123 18.17 -4.58 17.27
CA SER A 123 18.12 -3.18 17.65
C SER A 123 17.96 -2.32 16.40
N ILE A 124 17.29 -1.17 16.51
CA ILE A 124 17.16 -0.19 15.40
C ILE A 124 18.55 0.23 14.89
N ALA A 125 19.55 0.30 15.80
CA ALA A 125 20.94 0.60 15.45
C ALA A 125 21.57 -0.50 14.57
N GLU A 126 21.39 -1.78 14.92
CA GLU A 126 21.88 -2.91 14.13
C GLU A 126 21.20 -2.99 12.77
N LEU A 127 19.89 -2.72 12.72
CA LEU A 127 19.16 -2.65 11.46
C LEU A 127 19.73 -1.54 10.56
N GLY A 128 20.00 -0.36 11.12
CA GLY A 128 20.65 0.75 10.41
C GLY A 128 22.04 0.38 9.90
N GLU A 129 22.86 -0.24 10.72
CA GLU A 129 24.21 -0.68 10.34
C GLU A 129 24.18 -1.68 9.17
N VAL A 130 23.35 -2.71 9.24
CA VAL A 130 23.19 -3.69 8.15
C VAL A 130 22.68 -3.02 6.86
N LEU A 131 21.75 -2.07 6.97
CA LEU A 131 21.19 -1.38 5.84
C LEU A 131 22.23 -0.52 5.12
N PHE A 132 23.05 0.23 5.88
CA PHE A 132 24.03 1.15 5.31
C PHE A 132 25.39 0.51 5.00
N THR A 133 25.72 -0.68 5.54
CA THR A 133 26.93 -1.41 5.19
C THR A 133 26.68 -2.44 4.10
N SER A 134 25.87 -3.45 4.38
CA SER A 134 25.66 -4.59 3.47
C SER A 134 24.73 -4.26 2.31
N HIS A 135 23.76 -3.33 2.49
CA HIS A 135 22.74 -2.99 1.52
C HIS A 135 22.84 -1.55 1.00
N ALA A 136 23.99 -0.89 1.20
CA ALA A 136 24.23 0.47 0.75
C ALA A 136 23.90 0.73 -0.74
N PRO A 137 24.24 -0.16 -1.70
CA PRO A 137 23.86 0.04 -3.09
C PRO A 137 22.34 0.06 -3.32
N ALA A 138 21.59 -0.75 -2.58
CA ALA A 138 20.13 -0.77 -2.66
C ALA A 138 19.51 0.52 -2.12
N VAL A 139 20.04 1.04 -1.01
CA VAL A 139 19.61 2.33 -0.43
C VAL A 139 19.87 3.47 -1.40
N LEU A 140 21.05 3.50 -2.04
CA LEU A 140 21.37 4.51 -3.06
C LEU A 140 20.45 4.41 -4.28
N ALA A 141 20.15 3.20 -4.76
CA ALA A 141 19.22 3.01 -5.85
C ALA A 141 17.80 3.53 -5.51
N LEU A 142 17.32 3.29 -4.30
CA LEU A 142 16.05 3.82 -3.81
C LEU A 142 16.06 5.35 -3.71
N ALA A 143 17.17 5.95 -3.28
CA ALA A 143 17.31 7.41 -3.21
C ALA A 143 17.24 8.05 -4.60
N VAL A 144 17.93 7.47 -5.60
CA VAL A 144 17.85 7.91 -6.99
C VAL A 144 16.44 7.75 -7.55
N LEU A 145 15.80 6.60 -7.30
CA LEU A 145 14.42 6.35 -7.71
C LEU A 145 13.46 7.38 -7.11
N LEU A 146 13.57 7.65 -5.81
CA LEU A 146 12.75 8.65 -5.13
C LEU A 146 12.92 10.05 -5.76
N THR A 147 14.17 10.45 -6.02
CA THR A 147 14.47 11.73 -6.68
C THR A 147 13.84 11.80 -8.08
N ALA A 148 13.96 10.73 -8.87
CA ALA A 148 13.38 10.65 -10.21
C ALA A 148 11.84 10.77 -10.17
N VAL A 149 11.20 10.08 -9.22
CA VAL A 149 9.73 10.14 -9.02
C VAL A 149 9.29 11.54 -8.62
N LEU A 150 10.02 12.22 -7.72
CA LEU A 150 9.70 13.59 -7.30
C LEU A 150 9.83 14.58 -8.46
N ILE A 151 10.89 14.47 -9.28
CA ILE A 151 11.07 15.30 -10.48
C ILE A 151 9.94 15.02 -11.47
N GLY A 152 9.61 13.75 -11.72
CA GLY A 152 8.50 13.36 -12.60
C GLY A 152 7.17 13.93 -12.12
N ALA A 153 6.85 13.80 -10.85
CA ALA A 153 5.62 14.34 -10.26
C ALA A 153 5.55 15.87 -10.38
N ALA A 154 6.67 16.57 -10.15
CA ALA A 154 6.74 18.03 -10.29
C ALA A 154 6.54 18.49 -11.74
N LEU A 155 7.09 17.76 -12.71
CA LEU A 155 6.89 18.06 -14.14
C LEU A 155 5.45 17.86 -14.60
N PHE A 156 4.78 16.80 -14.12
CA PHE A 156 3.36 16.57 -14.41
C PHE A 156 2.42 17.59 -13.74
N ALA A 157 2.81 18.11 -12.57
CA ALA A 157 2.03 19.13 -11.87
C ALA A 157 2.15 20.52 -12.50
N ARG A 158 3.13 20.74 -13.41
CA ARG A 158 3.34 22.02 -14.07
C ARG A 158 2.36 22.16 -15.23
N GLU A 159 1.44 23.12 -15.15
CA GLU A 159 0.60 23.51 -16.29
C GLU A 159 1.46 24.05 -17.44
N PRO A 160 1.15 23.71 -18.73
CA PRO A 160 1.79 24.35 -19.87
C PRO A 160 1.48 25.86 -19.86
N ASP A 161 2.51 26.66 -19.86
CA ASP A 161 2.40 28.12 -19.92
C ASP A 161 1.77 28.54 -21.25
N LYS A 162 0.51 28.98 -21.22
CA LYS A 162 -0.26 29.45 -22.37
C LYS A 162 0.17 30.82 -22.92
N THR A 163 1.27 31.38 -22.41
CA THR A 163 1.67 32.76 -22.73
C THR A 163 2.47 32.91 -24.03
N GLN A 164 2.73 31.86 -24.82
CA GLN A 164 3.53 31.97 -26.04
C GLN A 164 2.74 32.04 -27.35
N ASP A 165 1.42 31.81 -27.33
CA ASP A 165 0.61 31.79 -28.59
C ASP A 165 -0.01 33.15 -28.96
N ASP A 166 -0.05 34.11 -28.03
CA ASP A 166 -0.69 35.45 -28.30
C ASP A 166 0.26 36.49 -28.89
N SER A 167 1.55 36.16 -29.07
CA SER A 167 2.53 37.11 -29.64
C SER A 167 2.82 36.91 -31.15
N SER A 168 2.25 35.87 -31.76
CA SER A 168 2.43 35.59 -33.19
C SER A 168 1.27 36.03 -34.08
N GLU A 169 0.19 36.62 -33.51
CA GLU A 169 -0.98 37.15 -34.27
C GLU A 169 -1.15 38.65 -34.20
N LYS A 170 -0.09 39.44 -34.03
CA LYS A 170 -0.16 40.90 -34.23
C LYS A 170 0.84 41.37 -35.28
#